data_32293eae19b0f424b6132a31659a3b3d
#
_entry.id   32293eae19b0f424b6132a31659a3b3d
#
_cell.length_a   1.000
_cell.length_b   1.000
_cell.length_c   1.000
_cell.angle_alpha   90.00
_cell.angle_beta   90.00
_cell.angle_gamma   90.00
#
_symmetry.space_group_name_H-M   'P 1'
#
loop_
_entity.id
_entity.type
_entity.pdbx_description
1 polymer ?
#
loop_
_entity_poly.entity_id
_entity_poly.type
_entity_poly.pdbx_seq_one_letter_code
_entity_poly.pdbx_strand_id
1 'polypeptide(L)'
;MGKAAGASLHPWAYLASFGMSGFSLGLTTCINTLIFLSRGLSLSLFSLAIGLNFITVMALEMPSGIAGDLWGRKRVWMISRVMTLASLACYAFGNVPVVLLGCVLSGAGIAFSSGTLDALYMERWMYERGENALGKAQMWYSAVQYSSMGIGSLVGGILSGFSLWGIPYNGNLVTAFVLTAAALIWIGFLVPEDIPHREKSQNSAPPMRQMLEQGKQALAAARKSPVLMVCLIGAVVMGFTTSGIELYWQPHLETLAENWEIGFLLGLLSFAGMAAVVLGSVVSGKLSTLVKTEQGRIRIYLAARLAMALVMITAALWLRLPAFCLLYTLYYLVMGCQDTMDAMLLQSNALDEMRGTLMSVQSFALRLGGLVSQLLSAAVLAFLGIPVLWLLLAAVFLLGSSFCGIYYRSRAGNVHKK
;
A
#
# COMPACT_ATOMS: atom_id res chain seq x y z
N MET A 1 41.18 -14.22 -15.38
CA MET A 1 39.77 -13.89 -15.26
C MET A 1 39.67 -12.60 -14.43
N GLY A 2 39.68 -11.47 -15.10
CA GLY A 2 39.74 -10.16 -14.46
C GLY A 2 38.42 -9.81 -13.81
N LYS A 3 38.42 -9.54 -12.51
CA LYS A 3 37.35 -8.78 -11.87
C LYS A 3 37.38 -7.39 -12.53
N ALA A 4 36.46 -7.13 -13.46
CA ALA A 4 36.20 -5.77 -13.89
C ALA A 4 35.91 -4.97 -12.63
N ALA A 5 36.63 -3.86 -12.43
CA ALA A 5 36.44 -2.90 -11.37
C ALA A 5 35.08 -2.19 -11.57
N GLY A 6 34.00 -2.94 -11.41
CA GLY A 6 32.68 -2.39 -11.25
C GLY A 6 32.59 -1.81 -9.86
N ALA A 7 32.23 -0.54 -9.75
CA ALA A 7 32.06 0.18 -8.52
C ALA A 7 31.39 -0.72 -7.49
N SER A 8 32.08 -0.97 -6.35
CA SER A 8 31.55 -1.75 -5.25
C SER A 8 30.23 -1.10 -4.84
N LEU A 9 29.13 -1.83 -5.05
CA LEU A 9 27.83 -1.30 -4.71
C LEU A 9 27.69 -1.21 -3.22
N HIS A 10 27.44 -0.02 -2.79
CA HIS A 10 27.09 0.24 -1.42
C HIS A 10 25.57 0.01 -1.28
N PRO A 11 25.09 -1.12 -0.72
CA PRO A 11 23.66 -1.36 -0.50
C PRO A 11 22.97 -0.22 0.24
N TRP A 12 23.73 0.51 1.07
CA TRP A 12 23.28 1.69 1.80
C TRP A 12 22.79 2.83 0.90
N ALA A 13 23.28 2.95 -0.35
CA ALA A 13 22.82 4.00 -1.26
C ALA A 13 21.34 3.80 -1.65
N TYR A 14 20.94 2.54 -1.83
CA TYR A 14 19.53 2.19 -2.04
C TYR A 14 18.70 2.37 -0.77
N LEU A 15 19.23 1.89 0.36
CA LEU A 15 18.54 1.98 1.65
C LEU A 15 18.35 3.45 2.07
N ALA A 16 19.31 4.33 1.82
CA ALA A 16 19.15 5.76 2.08
C ALA A 16 18.02 6.37 1.22
N SER A 17 17.91 5.97 -0.06
CA SER A 17 16.81 6.43 -0.92
C SER A 17 15.45 5.91 -0.45
N PHE A 18 15.36 4.64 -0.03
CA PHE A 18 14.14 4.09 0.55
C PHE A 18 13.79 4.80 1.86
N GLY A 19 14.79 5.12 2.69
CA GLY A 19 14.61 5.91 3.90
C GLY A 19 14.07 7.31 3.63
N MET A 20 14.66 8.04 2.70
CA MET A 20 14.17 9.36 2.30
C MET A 20 12.76 9.31 1.72
N SER A 21 12.48 8.31 0.87
CA SER A 21 11.15 8.13 0.27
C SER A 21 10.10 7.74 1.30
N GLY A 22 10.43 6.82 2.21
CA GLY A 22 9.55 6.41 3.31
C GLY A 22 9.26 7.57 4.26
N PHE A 23 10.28 8.33 4.64
CA PHE A 23 10.13 9.50 5.51
C PHE A 23 9.25 10.57 4.83
N SER A 24 9.51 10.89 3.56
CA SER A 24 8.68 11.81 2.75
C SER A 24 7.21 11.36 2.69
N LEU A 25 6.97 10.06 2.50
CA LEU A 25 5.63 9.50 2.51
C LEU A 25 4.97 9.64 3.89
N GLY A 26 5.68 9.34 4.97
CA GLY A 26 5.20 9.50 6.34
C GLY A 26 4.78 10.93 6.67
N LEU A 27 5.56 11.94 6.26
CA LEU A 27 5.25 13.36 6.46
C LEU A 27 3.87 13.76 5.93
N THR A 28 3.42 13.13 4.86
CA THR A 28 2.16 13.47 4.19
C THR A 28 1.02 12.51 4.54
N THR A 29 1.31 11.24 4.77
CA THR A 29 0.28 10.21 5.04
C THR A 29 -0.51 10.50 6.32
N CYS A 30 0.15 11.00 7.39
CA CYS A 30 -0.52 11.31 8.67
C CYS A 30 -1.58 12.42 8.58
N ILE A 31 -1.52 13.25 7.54
CA ILE A 31 -2.41 14.40 7.32
C ILE A 31 -2.99 14.43 5.90
N ASN A 32 -2.92 13.33 5.18
CA ASN A 32 -3.23 13.28 3.74
C ASN A 32 -4.58 13.91 3.41
N THR A 33 -5.65 13.47 4.06
CA THR A 33 -7.01 13.99 3.80
C THR A 33 -7.14 15.45 4.17
N LEU A 34 -6.53 15.89 5.27
CA LEU A 34 -6.58 17.26 5.72
C LEU A 34 -5.89 18.23 4.74
N ILE A 35 -4.83 17.77 4.07
CA ILE A 35 -4.21 18.55 2.97
C ILE A 35 -5.28 18.87 1.90
N PHE A 36 -6.01 17.87 1.41
CA PHE A 36 -7.00 18.06 0.36
C PHE A 36 -8.18 18.94 0.80
N LEU A 37 -8.68 18.73 2.02
CA LEU A 37 -9.73 19.56 2.59
C LEU A 37 -9.30 21.03 2.72
N SER A 38 -8.04 21.27 3.12
CA SER A 38 -7.49 22.64 3.21
C SER A 38 -7.35 23.33 1.85
N ARG A 39 -7.38 22.59 0.73
CA ARG A 39 -7.39 23.11 -0.65
C ARG A 39 -8.80 23.30 -1.20
N GLY A 40 -9.83 23.15 -0.36
CA GLY A 40 -11.24 23.38 -0.72
C GLY A 40 -11.95 22.17 -1.33
N LEU A 41 -11.38 20.96 -1.25
CA LEU A 41 -12.11 19.77 -1.64
C LEU A 41 -13.08 19.38 -0.51
N SER A 42 -14.30 19.01 -0.87
CA SER A 42 -15.21 18.31 0.04
C SER A 42 -14.75 16.84 0.20
N LEU A 43 -15.20 16.16 1.25
CA LEU A 43 -14.91 14.72 1.43
C LEU A 43 -15.37 13.88 0.23
N SER A 44 -16.51 14.23 -0.37
CA SER A 44 -17.02 13.56 -1.57
C SER A 44 -16.09 13.76 -2.78
N LEU A 45 -15.64 15.00 -3.02
CA LEU A 45 -14.71 15.29 -4.12
C LEU A 45 -13.32 14.69 -3.87
N PHE A 46 -12.87 14.66 -2.62
CA PHE A 46 -11.65 13.95 -2.22
C PHE A 46 -11.72 12.45 -2.55
N SER A 47 -12.87 11.81 -2.27
CA SER A 47 -13.08 10.41 -2.64
C SER A 47 -12.93 10.18 -4.15
N LEU A 48 -13.53 11.05 -4.97
CA LEU A 48 -13.38 10.98 -6.43
C LEU A 48 -11.93 11.22 -6.88
N ALA A 49 -11.21 12.14 -6.22
CA ALA A 49 -9.80 12.41 -6.50
C ALA A 49 -8.92 11.18 -6.23
N ILE A 50 -9.16 10.47 -5.13
CA ILE A 50 -8.46 9.21 -4.82
C ILE A 50 -8.90 8.09 -5.78
N GLY A 51 -10.18 8.04 -6.17
CA GLY A 51 -10.66 7.13 -7.22
C GLY A 51 -9.92 7.34 -8.55
N LEU A 52 -9.69 8.60 -8.94
CA LEU A 52 -8.90 8.97 -10.12
C LEU A 52 -7.43 8.52 -9.99
N ASN A 53 -6.83 8.64 -8.79
CA ASN A 53 -5.50 8.11 -8.51
C ASN A 53 -5.47 6.58 -8.72
N PHE A 54 -6.42 5.82 -8.16
CA PHE A 54 -6.50 4.36 -8.36
C PHE A 54 -6.64 3.96 -9.83
N ILE A 55 -7.51 4.65 -10.58
CA ILE A 55 -7.66 4.42 -12.04
C ILE A 55 -6.33 4.63 -12.74
N THR A 56 -5.62 5.71 -12.41
CA THR A 56 -4.33 6.04 -13.02
C THR A 56 -3.28 4.97 -12.72
N VAL A 57 -3.18 4.52 -11.46
CA VAL A 57 -2.27 3.43 -11.08
C VAL A 57 -2.58 2.17 -11.88
N MET A 58 -3.85 1.73 -11.89
CA MET A 58 -4.26 0.50 -12.58
C MET A 58 -4.00 0.57 -14.09
N ALA A 59 -4.24 1.74 -14.71
CA ALA A 59 -4.00 1.95 -16.15
C ALA A 59 -2.50 1.94 -16.52
N LEU A 60 -1.65 2.46 -15.63
CA LEU A 60 -0.22 2.63 -15.90
C LEU A 60 0.67 1.52 -15.33
N GLU A 61 0.16 0.62 -14.49
CA GLU A 61 0.96 -0.44 -13.86
C GLU A 61 1.62 -1.37 -14.89
N MET A 62 0.89 -1.78 -15.94
CA MET A 62 1.47 -2.59 -17.02
C MET A 62 2.42 -1.79 -17.93
N PRO A 63 2.06 -0.59 -18.45
CA PRO A 63 2.98 0.23 -19.23
C PRO A 63 4.28 0.57 -18.50
N SER A 64 4.21 0.86 -17.18
CA SER A 64 5.40 1.18 -16.40
C SER A 64 6.34 -0.02 -16.21
N GLY A 65 5.81 -1.23 -16.07
CA GLY A 65 6.61 -2.46 -16.05
C GLY A 65 7.39 -2.65 -17.35
N ILE A 66 6.71 -2.50 -18.49
CA ILE A 66 7.33 -2.57 -19.82
C ILE A 66 8.41 -1.48 -19.98
N ALA A 67 8.11 -0.26 -19.54
CA ALA A 67 9.08 0.84 -19.55
C ALA A 67 10.32 0.51 -18.70
N GLY A 68 10.15 -0.14 -17.54
CA GLY A 68 11.25 -0.61 -16.69
C GLY A 68 12.19 -1.59 -17.38
N ASP A 69 11.64 -2.50 -18.19
CA ASP A 69 12.42 -3.47 -18.95
C ASP A 69 13.12 -2.85 -20.17
N LEU A 70 12.47 -1.87 -20.85
CA LEU A 70 12.99 -1.23 -22.06
C LEU A 70 13.99 -0.10 -21.77
N TRP A 71 13.66 0.79 -20.84
CA TRP A 71 14.41 2.02 -20.56
C TRP A 71 15.39 1.87 -19.39
N GLY A 72 15.26 0.78 -18.61
CA GLY A 72 16.02 0.54 -17.39
C GLY A 72 15.26 1.00 -16.14
N ARG A 73 15.37 0.19 -15.09
CA ARG A 73 14.61 0.37 -13.85
C ARG A 73 14.95 1.65 -13.09
N LYS A 74 16.23 2.05 -13.10
CA LYS A 74 16.67 3.32 -12.47
C LYS A 74 16.00 4.52 -13.14
N ARG A 75 16.00 4.59 -14.47
CA ARG A 75 15.40 5.71 -15.22
C ARG A 75 13.91 5.81 -14.96
N VAL A 76 13.21 4.69 -15.00
CA VAL A 76 11.77 4.64 -14.75
C VAL A 76 11.44 5.09 -13.32
N TRP A 77 12.25 4.68 -12.34
CA TRP A 77 12.12 5.19 -10.98
C TRP A 77 12.38 6.70 -10.88
N MET A 78 13.38 7.21 -11.57
CA MET A 78 13.63 8.66 -11.60
C MET A 78 12.45 9.44 -12.20
N ILE A 79 11.85 8.94 -13.28
CA ILE A 79 10.61 9.50 -13.86
C ILE A 79 9.49 9.50 -12.82
N SER A 80 9.33 8.42 -12.06
CA SER A 80 8.32 8.36 -10.99
C SER A 80 8.54 9.45 -9.93
N ARG A 81 9.81 9.75 -9.57
CA ARG A 81 10.11 10.82 -8.61
C ARG A 81 9.79 12.21 -9.14
N VAL A 82 10.07 12.46 -10.43
CA VAL A 82 9.67 13.71 -11.08
C VAL A 82 8.14 13.88 -11.06
N MET A 83 7.38 12.82 -11.36
CA MET A 83 5.91 12.86 -11.26
C MET A 83 5.45 13.11 -9.81
N THR A 84 6.10 12.50 -8.83
CA THR A 84 5.82 12.74 -7.41
C THR A 84 6.11 14.19 -7.00
N LEU A 85 7.23 14.76 -7.45
CA LEU A 85 7.56 16.18 -7.21
C LEU A 85 6.52 17.11 -7.81
N ALA A 86 6.10 16.86 -9.06
CA ALA A 86 5.04 17.63 -9.70
C ALA A 86 3.70 17.50 -8.95
N SER A 87 3.37 16.31 -8.48
CA SER A 87 2.18 16.08 -7.64
C SER A 87 2.23 16.86 -6.33
N LEU A 88 3.35 16.82 -5.60
CA LEU A 88 3.54 17.58 -4.36
C LEU A 88 3.41 19.11 -4.60
N ALA A 89 3.96 19.61 -5.71
CA ALA A 89 3.80 21.01 -6.10
C ALA A 89 2.31 21.36 -6.40
N CYS A 90 1.59 20.48 -7.09
CA CYS A 90 0.16 20.65 -7.31
C CYS A 90 -0.63 20.70 -5.99
N TYR A 91 -0.29 19.88 -5.02
CA TYR A 91 -0.93 19.88 -3.70
C TYR A 91 -0.56 21.11 -2.87
N ALA A 92 0.67 21.62 -2.99
CA ALA A 92 1.13 22.77 -2.22
C ALA A 92 0.51 24.09 -2.67
N PHE A 93 0.35 24.29 -3.99
CA PHE A 93 0.01 25.59 -4.57
C PHE A 93 -1.25 25.55 -5.45
N GLY A 94 -1.85 24.38 -5.65
CA GLY A 94 -2.95 24.21 -6.58
C GLY A 94 -4.32 24.58 -6.01
N ASN A 95 -5.18 25.09 -6.90
CA ASN A 95 -6.61 25.08 -6.71
C ASN A 95 -7.18 23.68 -7.01
N VAL A 96 -8.49 23.48 -6.80
CA VAL A 96 -9.13 22.16 -6.95
C VAL A 96 -8.77 21.43 -8.26
N PRO A 97 -8.87 22.02 -9.47
CA PRO A 97 -8.46 21.35 -10.70
C PRO A 97 -6.98 20.93 -10.73
N VAL A 98 -6.08 21.77 -10.21
CA VAL A 98 -4.65 21.49 -10.16
C VAL A 98 -4.35 20.36 -9.15
N VAL A 99 -5.05 20.33 -8.03
CA VAL A 99 -4.96 19.23 -7.05
C VAL A 99 -5.44 17.91 -7.66
N LEU A 100 -6.51 17.91 -8.47
CA LEU A 100 -6.95 16.72 -9.21
C LEU A 100 -5.89 16.24 -10.21
N LEU A 101 -5.23 17.16 -10.93
CA LEU A 101 -4.05 16.82 -11.75
C LEU A 101 -2.94 16.22 -10.90
N GLY A 102 -2.70 16.74 -9.70
CA GLY A 102 -1.76 16.19 -8.72
C GLY A 102 -2.08 14.74 -8.37
N CYS A 103 -3.37 14.37 -8.25
CA CYS A 103 -3.77 12.98 -8.00
C CYS A 103 -3.43 12.04 -9.17
N VAL A 104 -3.60 12.50 -10.41
CA VAL A 104 -3.18 11.75 -11.61
C VAL A 104 -1.67 11.58 -11.63
N LEU A 105 -0.91 12.65 -11.38
CA LEU A 105 0.55 12.61 -11.33
C LEU A 105 1.06 11.70 -10.20
N SER A 106 0.42 11.74 -9.03
CA SER A 106 0.73 10.84 -7.92
C SER A 106 0.47 9.37 -8.30
N GLY A 107 -0.68 9.08 -8.90
CA GLY A 107 -1.00 7.74 -9.39
C GLY A 107 0.01 7.23 -10.43
N ALA A 108 0.39 8.09 -11.38
CA ALA A 108 1.44 7.77 -12.34
C ALA A 108 2.79 7.53 -11.64
N GLY A 109 3.17 8.37 -10.68
CA GLY A 109 4.37 8.20 -9.87
C GLY A 109 4.38 6.86 -9.13
N ILE A 110 3.27 6.44 -8.53
CA ILE A 110 3.12 5.14 -7.86
C ILE A 110 3.32 4.00 -8.86
N ALA A 111 2.65 4.03 -10.00
CA ALA A 111 2.75 2.99 -11.02
C ALA A 111 4.20 2.84 -11.54
N PHE A 112 4.87 3.96 -11.83
CA PHE A 112 6.24 3.96 -12.35
C PHE A 112 7.29 3.65 -11.27
N SER A 113 6.97 3.74 -9.98
CA SER A 113 7.89 3.36 -8.91
C SER A 113 7.83 1.87 -8.57
N SER A 114 6.69 1.22 -8.83
CA SER A 114 6.45 -0.18 -8.49
C SER A 114 7.37 -1.11 -9.28
N GLY A 115 8.05 -2.02 -8.58
CA GLY A 115 8.92 -3.02 -9.22
C GLY A 115 10.16 -2.46 -9.90
N THR A 116 10.63 -1.27 -9.55
CA THR A 116 11.76 -0.59 -10.19
C THR A 116 13.02 -0.59 -9.31
N LEU A 117 13.16 0.37 -8.42
CA LEU A 117 14.37 0.49 -7.58
C LEU A 117 14.49 -0.64 -6.56
N ASP A 118 13.37 -1.08 -5.99
CA ASP A 118 13.28 -2.23 -5.10
C ASP A 118 13.74 -3.52 -5.78
N ALA A 119 13.25 -3.79 -6.98
CA ALA A 119 13.67 -4.93 -7.76
C ALA A 119 15.16 -4.85 -8.16
N LEU A 120 15.64 -3.66 -8.57
CA LEU A 120 17.05 -3.43 -8.86
C LEU A 120 17.95 -3.68 -7.64
N TYR A 121 17.50 -3.24 -6.45
CA TYR A 121 18.19 -3.50 -5.18
C TYR A 121 18.26 -5.01 -4.87
N MET A 122 17.13 -5.74 -5.01
CA MET A 122 17.07 -7.17 -4.75
C MET A 122 17.97 -7.96 -5.71
N GLU A 123 17.92 -7.66 -7.01
CA GLU A 123 18.76 -8.29 -8.03
C GLU A 123 20.25 -8.09 -7.75
N ARG A 124 20.62 -6.87 -7.36
CA ARG A 124 22.03 -6.57 -7.03
C ARG A 124 22.49 -7.28 -5.78
N TRP A 125 21.64 -7.32 -4.77
CA TRP A 125 21.96 -8.03 -3.54
C TRP A 125 22.17 -9.53 -3.79
N MET A 126 21.31 -10.14 -4.64
CA MET A 126 21.49 -11.54 -5.07
C MET A 126 22.76 -11.75 -5.88
N TYR A 127 23.08 -10.82 -6.78
CA TYR A 127 24.31 -10.89 -7.58
C TYR A 127 25.59 -10.86 -6.72
N GLU A 128 25.63 -10.02 -5.69
CA GLU A 128 26.81 -9.86 -4.84
C GLU A 128 26.94 -10.95 -3.75
N ARG A 129 25.81 -11.43 -3.22
CA ARG A 129 25.78 -12.28 -2.01
C ARG A 129 25.10 -13.62 -2.19
N GLY A 130 24.64 -13.93 -3.40
CA GLY A 130 23.93 -15.16 -3.76
C GLY A 130 22.43 -15.12 -3.43
N GLU A 131 21.70 -16.05 -4.04
CA GLU A 131 20.23 -16.14 -3.92
C GLU A 131 19.72 -16.31 -2.47
N ASN A 132 20.48 -17.01 -1.64
CA ASN A 132 20.14 -17.21 -0.21
C ASN A 132 20.11 -15.92 0.60
N ALA A 133 20.65 -14.81 0.08
CA ALA A 133 20.67 -13.52 0.75
C ALA A 133 19.42 -12.65 0.48
N LEU A 134 18.51 -13.09 -0.41
CA LEU A 134 17.30 -12.34 -0.79
C LEU A 134 16.43 -12.00 0.43
N GLY A 135 16.21 -12.96 1.33
CA GLY A 135 15.44 -12.73 2.55
C GLY A 135 16.02 -11.62 3.44
N LYS A 136 17.36 -11.52 3.49
CA LYS A 136 18.04 -10.45 4.24
C LYS A 136 17.91 -9.09 3.55
N ALA A 137 17.95 -9.06 2.23
CA ALA A 137 17.71 -7.84 1.45
C ALA A 137 16.29 -7.32 1.69
N GLN A 138 15.29 -8.19 1.59
CA GLN A 138 13.88 -7.84 1.82
C GLN A 138 13.66 -7.35 3.26
N MET A 139 14.29 -7.97 4.25
CA MET A 139 14.23 -7.54 5.64
C MET A 139 14.76 -6.10 5.81
N TRP A 140 15.94 -5.78 5.26
CA TRP A 140 16.51 -4.43 5.34
C TRP A 140 15.67 -3.39 4.61
N TYR A 141 15.18 -3.72 3.41
CA TYR A 141 14.27 -2.86 2.66
C TYR A 141 13.02 -2.50 3.48
N SER A 142 12.33 -3.54 3.99
CA SER A 142 11.10 -3.34 4.78
C SER A 142 11.38 -2.59 6.08
N ALA A 143 12.46 -2.93 6.80
CA ALA A 143 12.82 -2.26 8.06
C ALA A 143 13.08 -0.76 7.84
N VAL A 144 13.85 -0.40 6.83
CA VAL A 144 14.13 1.01 6.53
C VAL A 144 12.88 1.74 6.05
N GLN A 145 12.11 1.15 5.13
CA GLN A 145 10.92 1.76 4.54
C GLN A 145 9.87 2.06 5.63
N TYR A 146 9.51 1.08 6.45
CA TYR A 146 8.47 1.25 7.46
C TYR A 146 8.94 2.08 8.67
N SER A 147 10.19 1.93 9.11
CA SER A 147 10.71 2.75 10.21
C SER A 147 10.79 4.23 9.82
N SER A 148 11.30 4.53 8.62
CA SER A 148 11.40 5.91 8.14
C SER A 148 10.01 6.52 7.90
N MET A 149 9.06 5.74 7.40
CA MET A 149 7.67 6.18 7.24
C MET A 149 7.01 6.47 8.59
N GLY A 150 7.22 5.63 9.60
CA GLY A 150 6.72 5.85 10.95
C GLY A 150 7.32 7.11 11.59
N ILE A 151 8.65 7.27 11.53
CA ILE A 151 9.32 8.48 12.04
C ILE A 151 8.86 9.72 11.26
N GLY A 152 8.73 9.60 9.93
CA GLY A 152 8.20 10.66 9.08
C GLY A 152 6.78 11.07 9.47
N SER A 153 5.93 10.14 9.88
CA SER A 153 4.58 10.45 10.36
C SER A 153 4.57 11.20 11.68
N LEU A 154 5.46 10.86 12.63
CA LEU A 154 5.62 11.62 13.88
C LEU A 154 6.06 13.06 13.61
N VAL A 155 7.08 13.24 12.78
CA VAL A 155 7.57 14.56 12.37
C VAL A 155 6.50 15.30 11.58
N GLY A 156 5.77 14.61 10.70
CA GLY A 156 4.66 15.16 9.92
C GLY A 156 3.53 15.69 10.79
N GLY A 157 3.20 14.96 11.86
CA GLY A 157 2.23 15.41 12.86
C GLY A 157 2.67 16.70 13.56
N ILE A 158 3.94 16.81 13.94
CA ILE A 158 4.48 18.04 14.55
C ILE A 158 4.47 19.20 13.54
N LEU A 159 4.93 18.96 12.31
CA LEU A 159 4.98 19.98 11.25
C LEU A 159 3.59 20.45 10.81
N SER A 160 2.53 19.65 11.01
CA SER A 160 1.17 20.02 10.61
C SER A 160 0.62 21.24 11.34
N GLY A 161 1.13 21.57 12.53
CA GLY A 161 0.81 22.79 13.25
C GLY A 161 1.43 24.06 12.65
N PHE A 162 2.37 23.95 11.71
CA PHE A 162 3.05 25.09 11.09
C PHE A 162 2.52 25.37 9.68
N SER A 163 1.94 26.54 9.49
CA SER A 163 1.59 27.03 8.15
C SER A 163 2.81 27.68 7.50
N LEU A 164 3.17 27.25 6.29
CA LEU A 164 4.22 27.89 5.49
C LEU A 164 3.56 28.74 4.41
N TRP A 165 3.98 30.02 4.31
CA TRP A 165 3.35 31.03 3.44
C TRP A 165 1.87 31.28 3.73
N GLY A 166 1.44 31.09 4.97
CA GLY A 166 0.02 31.21 5.36
C GLY A 166 -0.89 30.07 4.86
N ILE A 167 -0.31 29.03 4.28
CA ILE A 167 -1.07 27.88 3.75
C ILE A 167 -0.87 26.68 4.69
N PRO A 168 -1.98 26.10 5.22
CA PRO A 168 -1.90 24.94 6.11
C PRO A 168 -1.19 23.75 5.44
N TYR A 169 -0.44 22.98 6.22
CA TYR A 169 0.26 21.76 5.81
C TYR A 169 1.34 21.94 4.73
N ASN A 170 1.62 23.17 4.27
CA ASN A 170 2.68 23.40 3.29
C ASN A 170 4.08 23.08 3.84
N GLY A 171 4.31 23.18 5.13
CA GLY A 171 5.55 22.72 5.77
C GLY A 171 5.84 21.24 5.48
N ASN A 172 4.82 20.39 5.60
CA ASN A 172 4.91 18.96 5.29
C ASN A 172 5.18 18.71 3.79
N LEU A 173 4.44 19.38 2.91
CA LEU A 173 4.57 19.21 1.46
C LEU A 173 5.92 19.67 0.94
N VAL A 174 6.43 20.82 1.42
CA VAL A 174 7.73 21.33 1.03
C VAL A 174 8.87 20.45 1.55
N THR A 175 8.78 19.98 2.79
CA THR A 175 9.76 19.04 3.34
C THR A 175 9.75 17.71 2.57
N ALA A 176 8.56 17.18 2.25
CA ALA A 176 8.43 15.99 1.42
C ALA A 176 8.99 16.21 0.00
N PHE A 177 8.76 17.38 -0.59
CA PHE A 177 9.34 17.77 -1.89
C PHE A 177 10.86 17.77 -1.85
N VAL A 178 11.46 18.44 -0.86
CA VAL A 178 12.93 18.51 -0.70
C VAL A 178 13.53 17.10 -0.53
N LEU A 179 12.93 16.26 0.31
CA LEU A 179 13.39 14.88 0.50
C LEU A 179 13.26 14.03 -0.75
N THR A 180 12.15 14.18 -1.49
CA THR A 180 11.96 13.47 -2.77
C THR A 180 12.95 13.93 -3.82
N ALA A 181 13.24 15.23 -3.89
CA ALA A 181 14.26 15.79 -4.77
C ALA A 181 15.67 15.30 -4.36
N ALA A 182 15.96 15.28 -3.05
CA ALA A 182 17.22 14.73 -2.54
C ALA A 182 17.39 13.25 -2.90
N ALA A 183 16.33 12.43 -2.77
CA ALA A 183 16.36 11.02 -3.17
C ALA A 183 16.58 10.84 -4.68
N LEU A 184 15.96 11.71 -5.51
CA LEU A 184 16.13 11.70 -6.96
C LEU A 184 17.60 12.00 -7.33
N ILE A 185 18.18 13.06 -6.75
CA ILE A 185 19.58 13.47 -6.96
C ILE A 185 20.52 12.35 -6.47
N TRP A 186 20.28 11.84 -5.27
CA TRP A 186 21.06 10.78 -4.65
C TRP A 186 21.16 9.52 -5.53
N ILE A 187 20.03 9.01 -6.01
CA ILE A 187 20.00 7.86 -6.91
C ILE A 187 20.65 8.19 -8.26
N GLY A 188 20.40 9.40 -8.77
CA GLY A 188 20.99 9.85 -10.03
C GLY A 188 22.51 9.69 -10.06
N PHE A 189 23.18 10.09 -8.98
CA PHE A 189 24.64 10.09 -8.88
C PHE A 189 25.26 8.81 -8.32
N LEU A 190 24.60 8.15 -7.36
CA LEU A 190 25.24 7.08 -6.58
C LEU A 190 24.81 5.66 -6.98
N VAL A 191 23.74 5.50 -7.71
CA VAL A 191 23.27 4.17 -8.12
C VAL A 191 23.50 3.98 -9.62
N PRO A 192 24.39 3.08 -10.01
CA PRO A 192 24.56 2.73 -11.43
C PRO A 192 23.32 1.95 -11.92
N GLU A 193 23.01 2.14 -13.20
CA GLU A 193 21.86 1.48 -13.84
C GLU A 193 22.17 0.03 -14.24
N ASP A 194 23.41 -0.21 -14.67
CA ASP A 194 23.78 -1.50 -15.23
C ASP A 194 24.15 -2.51 -14.15
N ILE A 195 23.48 -3.67 -14.18
CA ILE A 195 23.96 -4.88 -13.50
C ILE A 195 24.99 -5.50 -14.45
N PRO A 196 26.28 -5.67 -14.02
CA PRO A 196 27.25 -6.40 -14.82
C PRO A 196 26.68 -7.79 -15.16
N HIS A 197 26.67 -8.17 -16.42
CA HIS A 197 26.18 -9.45 -16.93
C HIS A 197 24.64 -9.66 -16.98
N ARG A 198 23.85 -8.63 -16.91
CA ARG A 198 22.51 -8.75 -17.48
C ARG A 198 22.71 -8.86 -19.00
N GLU A 199 22.87 -10.09 -19.51
CA GLU A 199 22.60 -10.34 -20.93
C GLU A 199 21.22 -9.72 -21.16
N LYS A 200 21.16 -8.73 -22.05
CA LYS A 200 19.88 -8.22 -22.54
C LYS A 200 19.18 -9.46 -23.04
N SER A 201 18.28 -10.00 -22.22
CA SER A 201 17.41 -11.06 -22.67
C SER A 201 16.80 -10.52 -23.96
N GLN A 202 17.15 -11.13 -25.07
CA GLN A 202 16.61 -10.78 -26.39
C GLN A 202 15.09 -11.06 -26.44
N ASN A 203 14.54 -11.57 -25.38
CA ASN A 203 13.10 -11.66 -25.18
C ASN A 203 12.58 -10.26 -24.87
N SER A 204 12.14 -9.60 -25.93
CA SER A 204 11.25 -8.45 -25.86
C SER A 204 10.27 -8.66 -24.70
N ALA A 205 10.05 -7.61 -23.88
CA ALA A 205 9.03 -7.65 -22.84
C ALA A 205 7.76 -8.33 -23.38
N PRO A 206 7.15 -9.26 -22.65
CA PRO A 206 6.03 -10.01 -23.19
C PRO A 206 4.97 -9.02 -23.68
N PRO A 207 4.46 -9.15 -24.91
CA PRO A 207 3.50 -8.22 -25.44
C PRO A 207 2.29 -8.18 -24.49
N MET A 208 1.68 -7.00 -24.31
CA MET A 208 0.52 -6.77 -23.43
C MET A 208 -0.50 -7.93 -23.47
N ARG A 209 -0.70 -8.52 -24.64
CA ARG A 209 -1.55 -9.68 -24.85
C ARG A 209 -1.08 -10.92 -24.06
N GLN A 210 0.22 -11.17 -24.00
CA GLN A 210 0.76 -12.32 -23.24
C GLN A 210 0.58 -12.12 -21.72
N MET A 211 0.78 -10.91 -21.22
CA MET A 211 0.54 -10.59 -19.80
C MET A 211 -0.94 -10.76 -19.43
N LEU A 212 -1.85 -10.31 -20.29
CA LEU A 212 -3.29 -10.52 -20.10
C LEU A 212 -3.65 -12.01 -20.14
N GLU A 213 -3.04 -12.78 -21.03
CA GLU A 213 -3.26 -14.24 -21.11
C GLU A 213 -2.70 -14.96 -19.86
N GLN A 214 -1.53 -14.58 -19.38
CA GLN A 214 -0.98 -15.09 -18.11
C GLN A 214 -1.90 -14.78 -16.93
N GLY A 215 -2.44 -13.56 -16.85
CA GLY A 215 -3.42 -13.18 -15.82
C GLY A 215 -4.70 -14.03 -15.90
N LYS A 216 -5.22 -14.29 -17.11
CA LYS A 216 -6.37 -15.18 -17.30
C LYS A 216 -6.06 -16.62 -16.89
N GLN A 217 -4.89 -17.13 -17.23
CA GLN A 217 -4.45 -18.48 -16.83
C GLN A 217 -4.28 -18.58 -15.31
N ALA A 218 -3.70 -17.58 -14.67
CA ALA A 218 -3.57 -17.51 -13.21
C ALA A 218 -4.94 -17.48 -12.52
N LEU A 219 -5.89 -16.70 -13.04
CA LEU A 219 -7.26 -16.69 -12.54
C LEU A 219 -7.97 -18.04 -12.78
N ALA A 220 -7.77 -18.67 -13.91
CA ALA A 220 -8.34 -20.00 -14.20
C ALA A 220 -7.74 -21.07 -13.27
N ALA A 221 -6.44 -21.01 -12.97
CA ALA A 221 -5.80 -21.87 -11.98
C ALA A 221 -6.33 -21.60 -10.55
N ALA A 222 -6.49 -20.33 -10.17
CA ALA A 222 -7.05 -19.95 -8.88
C ALA A 222 -8.48 -20.47 -8.69
N ARG A 223 -9.30 -20.49 -9.74
CA ARG A 223 -10.68 -21.05 -9.69
C ARG A 223 -10.72 -22.54 -9.32
N LYS A 224 -9.63 -23.27 -9.52
CA LYS A 224 -9.53 -24.68 -9.14
C LYS A 224 -9.17 -24.86 -7.66
N SER A 225 -8.59 -23.86 -7.01
CA SER A 225 -8.23 -23.86 -5.60
C SER A 225 -9.21 -23.02 -4.79
N PRO A 226 -9.97 -23.61 -3.85
CA PRO A 226 -10.85 -22.85 -2.98
C PRO A 226 -10.14 -21.78 -2.16
N VAL A 227 -8.90 -22.06 -1.74
CA VAL A 227 -8.08 -21.14 -0.95
C VAL A 227 -7.68 -19.92 -1.75
N LEU A 228 -7.15 -20.12 -2.97
CA LEU A 228 -6.72 -19.01 -3.83
C LEU A 228 -7.91 -18.11 -4.19
N MET A 229 -9.08 -18.69 -4.43
CA MET A 229 -10.30 -17.89 -4.68
C MET A 229 -10.72 -17.09 -3.44
N VAL A 230 -10.60 -17.66 -2.25
CA VAL A 230 -10.86 -16.93 -0.99
C VAL A 230 -9.89 -15.77 -0.82
N CYS A 231 -8.60 -15.94 -1.13
CA CYS A 231 -7.62 -14.85 -1.09
C CYS A 231 -7.95 -13.76 -2.11
N LEU A 232 -8.33 -14.09 -3.34
CA LEU A 232 -8.66 -13.10 -4.37
C LEU A 232 -9.96 -12.33 -4.06
N ILE A 233 -11.02 -13.02 -3.65
CA ILE A 233 -12.27 -12.38 -3.23
C ILE A 233 -12.01 -11.56 -1.96
N GLY A 234 -11.24 -12.12 -1.03
CA GLY A 234 -10.80 -11.46 0.19
C GLY A 234 -10.04 -10.17 -0.09
N ALA A 235 -9.19 -10.14 -1.12
CA ALA A 235 -8.46 -8.94 -1.53
C ALA A 235 -9.38 -7.83 -2.04
N VAL A 236 -10.39 -8.13 -2.88
CA VAL A 236 -11.40 -7.14 -3.31
C VAL A 236 -12.10 -6.54 -2.10
N VAL A 237 -12.60 -7.40 -1.21
CA VAL A 237 -13.33 -6.97 0.00
C VAL A 237 -12.43 -6.19 0.95
N MET A 238 -11.15 -6.56 1.06
CA MET A 238 -10.16 -5.85 1.87
C MET A 238 -9.89 -4.47 1.32
N GLY A 239 -9.58 -4.36 0.02
CA GLY A 239 -9.34 -3.07 -0.63
C GLY A 239 -10.54 -2.14 -0.54
N PHE A 240 -11.76 -2.68 -0.69
CA PHE A 240 -12.99 -1.93 -0.51
C PHE A 240 -13.11 -1.34 0.90
N THR A 241 -12.69 -2.06 1.92
CA THR A 241 -12.87 -1.66 3.32
C THR A 241 -11.75 -0.77 3.83
N THR A 242 -10.48 -1.15 3.60
CA THR A 242 -9.32 -0.39 4.10
C THR A 242 -9.26 1.01 3.52
N SER A 243 -9.55 1.17 2.23
CA SER A 243 -9.55 2.49 1.59
C SER A 243 -10.49 3.50 2.26
N GLY A 244 -11.60 3.03 2.83
CA GLY A 244 -12.54 3.92 3.53
C GLY A 244 -12.10 4.30 4.94
N ILE A 245 -11.32 3.45 5.64
CA ILE A 245 -10.81 3.78 6.97
C ILE A 245 -9.56 4.63 6.85
N GLU A 246 -8.60 4.22 6.03
CA GLU A 246 -7.31 4.89 5.88
C GLU A 246 -7.41 6.34 5.40
N LEU A 247 -8.48 6.68 4.69
CA LEU A 247 -8.67 8.02 4.15
C LEU A 247 -9.52 8.93 5.02
N TYR A 248 -10.40 8.38 5.87
CA TYR A 248 -11.36 9.22 6.61
C TYR A 248 -11.14 9.24 8.12
N TRP A 249 -10.15 8.53 8.65
CA TRP A 249 -9.87 8.56 10.09
C TRP A 249 -9.36 9.93 10.57
N GLN A 250 -8.64 10.66 9.71
CA GLN A 250 -8.09 11.98 10.05
C GLN A 250 -9.19 13.02 10.29
N PRO A 251 -10.10 13.28 9.32
CA PRO A 251 -11.19 14.21 9.56
C PRO A 251 -12.17 13.70 10.63
N HIS A 252 -12.32 12.39 10.82
CA HIS A 252 -13.10 11.87 11.92
C HIS A 252 -12.45 12.16 13.27
N LEU A 253 -11.13 11.96 13.39
CA LEU A 253 -10.39 12.33 14.60
C LEU A 253 -10.52 13.83 14.91
N GLU A 254 -10.46 14.68 13.87
CA GLU A 254 -10.62 16.13 14.00
C GLU A 254 -11.99 16.49 14.60
N THR A 255 -13.06 15.81 14.17
CA THR A 255 -14.40 16.01 14.75
C THR A 255 -14.52 15.55 16.21
N LEU A 256 -13.72 14.57 16.64
CA LEU A 256 -13.73 14.07 18.03
C LEU A 256 -12.83 14.88 18.97
N ALA A 257 -11.84 15.57 18.43
CA ALA A 257 -10.83 16.29 19.21
C ALA A 257 -11.28 17.70 19.65
N GLU A 258 -12.39 18.22 19.09
CA GLU A 258 -12.99 19.54 19.36
C GLU A 258 -11.97 20.70 19.39
N ASN A 259 -11.31 20.95 20.52
CA ASN A 259 -10.41 22.09 20.73
C ASN A 259 -8.93 21.69 20.94
N TRP A 260 -8.57 20.45 20.64
CA TRP A 260 -7.19 19.98 20.83
C TRP A 260 -6.35 20.25 19.58
N GLU A 261 -5.09 20.62 19.77
CA GLU A 261 -4.11 20.60 18.69
C GLU A 261 -3.82 19.14 18.29
N ILE A 262 -4.49 18.68 17.23
CA ILE A 262 -4.47 17.26 16.82
C ILE A 262 -3.20 16.85 16.06
N GLY A 263 -2.37 17.81 15.64
CA GLY A 263 -1.22 17.53 14.77
C GLY A 263 -0.32 16.43 15.32
N PHE A 264 0.13 16.57 16.57
CA PHE A 264 0.95 15.54 17.21
C PHE A 264 0.20 14.20 17.34
N LEU A 265 -1.08 14.24 17.65
CA LEU A 265 -1.91 13.04 17.79
C LEU A 265 -2.07 12.30 16.46
N LEU A 266 -2.23 13.02 15.34
CA LEU A 266 -2.25 12.44 13.99
C LEU A 266 -0.96 11.69 13.68
N GLY A 267 0.19 12.30 13.97
CA GLY A 267 1.50 11.66 13.79
C GLY A 267 1.67 10.44 14.68
N LEU A 268 1.30 10.56 15.96
CA LEU A 268 1.41 9.48 16.94
C LEU A 268 0.52 8.28 16.58
N LEU A 269 -0.73 8.52 16.18
CA LEU A 269 -1.64 7.45 15.75
C LEU A 269 -1.18 6.78 14.46
N SER A 270 -0.67 7.55 13.48
CA SER A 270 -0.09 6.96 12.27
C SER A 270 1.09 6.06 12.60
N PHE A 271 1.99 6.52 13.50
CA PHE A 271 3.12 5.70 13.97
C PHE A 271 2.64 4.46 14.73
N ALA A 272 1.69 4.63 15.66
CA ALA A 272 1.12 3.53 16.44
C ALA A 272 0.41 2.50 15.55
N GLY A 273 -0.30 2.95 14.52
CA GLY A 273 -0.93 2.08 13.52
C GLY A 273 0.11 1.23 12.77
N MET A 274 1.20 1.84 12.30
CA MET A 274 2.28 1.09 11.63
C MET A 274 2.96 0.09 12.55
N ALA A 275 3.26 0.49 13.80
CA ALA A 275 3.81 -0.41 14.81
C ALA A 275 2.84 -1.57 15.11
N ALA A 276 1.54 -1.29 15.18
CA ALA A 276 0.51 -2.29 15.41
C ALA A 276 0.41 -3.31 14.27
N VAL A 277 0.51 -2.88 12.99
CA VAL A 277 0.59 -3.80 11.84
C VAL A 277 1.77 -4.74 11.98
N VAL A 278 2.96 -4.22 12.31
CA VAL A 278 4.15 -5.05 12.51
C VAL A 278 3.96 -6.05 13.64
N LEU A 279 3.43 -5.61 14.78
CA LEU A 279 3.12 -6.48 15.91
C LEU A 279 2.10 -7.56 15.54
N GLY A 280 1.04 -7.20 14.84
CA GLY A 280 0.04 -8.13 14.32
C GLY A 280 0.64 -9.17 13.39
N SER A 281 1.54 -8.76 12.49
CA SER A 281 2.26 -9.66 11.60
C SER A 281 3.14 -10.66 12.35
N VAL A 282 3.85 -10.21 13.39
CA VAL A 282 4.67 -11.09 14.26
C VAL A 282 3.80 -12.09 15.02
N VAL A 283 2.68 -11.65 15.59
CA VAL A 283 1.71 -12.50 16.29
C VAL A 283 1.17 -13.58 15.35
N SER A 284 0.74 -13.17 14.16
CA SER A 284 0.20 -14.06 13.15
C SER A 284 1.25 -15.05 12.64
N GLY A 285 2.49 -14.60 12.43
CA GLY A 285 3.61 -15.46 12.07
C GLY A 285 3.86 -16.55 13.09
N LYS A 286 3.90 -16.23 14.39
CA LYS A 286 4.01 -17.21 15.46
C LYS A 286 2.80 -18.16 15.52
N LEU A 287 1.58 -17.62 15.39
CA LEU A 287 0.37 -18.43 15.41
C LEU A 287 0.33 -19.43 14.25
N SER A 288 0.84 -19.05 13.08
CA SER A 288 0.93 -19.94 11.91
C SER A 288 1.87 -21.13 12.11
N THR A 289 2.90 -21.01 12.95
CA THR A 289 3.79 -22.13 13.29
C THR A 289 3.13 -23.15 14.20
N LEU A 290 2.17 -22.70 15.02
CA LEU A 290 1.38 -23.57 15.90
C LEU A 290 0.26 -24.27 15.13
N VAL A 291 -0.32 -23.59 14.12
CA VAL A 291 -1.43 -24.12 13.33
C VAL A 291 -0.92 -24.60 11.97
N LYS A 292 -0.63 -25.90 11.88
CA LYS A 292 -0.05 -26.53 10.68
C LYS A 292 -1.07 -26.83 9.58
N THR A 293 -2.36 -26.90 9.90
CA THR A 293 -3.41 -27.25 8.94
C THR A 293 -3.89 -26.07 8.14
N GLU A 294 -4.15 -26.26 6.86
CA GLU A 294 -4.73 -25.24 5.97
C GLU A 294 -6.08 -24.71 6.52
N GLN A 295 -6.94 -25.62 6.97
CA GLN A 295 -8.22 -25.24 7.57
C GLN A 295 -8.06 -24.37 8.82
N GLY A 296 -7.05 -24.63 9.63
CA GLY A 296 -6.73 -23.82 10.81
C GLY A 296 -6.27 -22.40 10.41
N ARG A 297 -5.42 -22.27 9.39
CA ARG A 297 -4.97 -20.97 8.87
C ARG A 297 -6.13 -20.15 8.30
N ILE A 298 -7.04 -20.79 7.56
CA ILE A 298 -8.25 -20.11 7.05
C ILE A 298 -9.17 -19.66 8.19
N ARG A 299 -9.32 -20.46 9.26
CA ARG A 299 -10.09 -20.03 10.44
C ARG A 299 -9.50 -18.80 11.10
N ILE A 300 -8.16 -18.73 11.25
CA ILE A 300 -7.47 -17.55 11.79
C ILE A 300 -7.70 -16.34 10.87
N TYR A 301 -7.54 -16.52 9.56
CA TYR A 301 -7.80 -15.48 8.56
C TYR A 301 -9.22 -14.92 8.67
N LEU A 302 -10.23 -15.79 8.71
CA LEU A 302 -11.64 -15.36 8.82
C LEU A 302 -11.96 -14.75 10.19
N ALA A 303 -11.35 -15.27 11.28
CA ALA A 303 -11.51 -14.70 12.61
C ALA A 303 -10.92 -13.28 12.72
N ALA A 304 -9.74 -13.04 12.11
CA ALA A 304 -9.15 -11.72 12.04
C ALA A 304 -10.06 -10.75 11.25
N ARG A 305 -10.64 -11.18 10.14
CA ARG A 305 -11.60 -10.35 9.37
C ARG A 305 -12.86 -10.02 10.17
N LEU A 306 -13.39 -10.99 10.91
CA LEU A 306 -14.53 -10.74 11.81
C LEU A 306 -14.16 -9.72 12.91
N ALA A 307 -12.98 -9.87 13.52
CA ALA A 307 -12.48 -8.93 14.53
C ALA A 307 -12.32 -7.52 13.95
N MET A 308 -11.76 -7.38 12.72
CA MET A 308 -11.67 -6.08 12.05
C MET A 308 -13.03 -5.44 11.86
N ALA A 309 -14.03 -6.20 11.39
CA ALA A 309 -15.38 -5.68 11.19
C ALA A 309 -16.01 -5.20 12.51
N LEU A 310 -15.83 -5.95 13.59
CA LEU A 310 -16.32 -5.57 14.91
C LEU A 310 -15.65 -4.30 15.44
N VAL A 311 -14.34 -4.18 15.25
CA VAL A 311 -13.60 -2.95 15.60
C VAL A 311 -14.10 -1.77 14.80
N MET A 312 -14.36 -1.92 13.50
CA MET A 312 -14.91 -0.85 12.65
C MET A 312 -16.28 -0.40 13.12
N ILE A 313 -17.20 -1.35 13.38
CA ILE A 313 -18.54 -1.04 13.87
C ILE A 313 -18.44 -0.27 15.20
N THR A 314 -17.60 -0.75 16.11
CA THR A 314 -17.40 -0.12 17.42
C THR A 314 -16.82 1.28 17.26
N ALA A 315 -15.84 1.48 16.37
CA ALA A 315 -15.25 2.79 16.10
C ALA A 315 -16.25 3.78 15.49
N ALA A 316 -17.17 3.29 14.64
CA ALA A 316 -18.23 4.11 14.05
C ALA A 316 -19.30 4.54 15.08
N LEU A 317 -19.57 3.72 16.09
CA LEU A 317 -20.62 3.95 17.07
C LEU A 317 -20.12 4.66 18.35
N TRP A 318 -18.84 4.47 18.70
CA TRP A 318 -18.28 4.98 19.95
C TRP A 318 -17.49 6.27 19.72
N LEU A 319 -18.20 7.37 19.71
CA LEU A 319 -17.72 8.71 19.36
C LEU A 319 -16.95 9.40 20.50
N ARG A 320 -15.94 8.75 21.08
CA ARG A 320 -15.06 9.32 22.12
C ARG A 320 -13.61 9.20 21.70
N LEU A 321 -12.86 10.29 21.77
CA LEU A 321 -11.47 10.37 21.32
C LEU A 321 -10.56 9.25 21.86
N PRO A 322 -10.49 8.94 23.19
CA PRO A 322 -9.62 7.87 23.68
C PRO A 322 -10.01 6.49 23.17
N ALA A 323 -11.32 6.22 23.05
CA ALA A 323 -11.83 4.97 22.52
C ALA A 323 -11.47 4.81 21.04
N PHE A 324 -11.62 5.88 20.26
CA PHE A 324 -11.24 5.89 18.86
C PHE A 324 -9.74 5.60 18.67
N CYS A 325 -8.86 6.26 19.44
CA CYS A 325 -7.41 6.01 19.37
C CYS A 325 -7.05 4.54 19.65
N LEU A 326 -7.69 3.92 20.65
CA LEU A 326 -7.50 2.51 20.96
C LEU A 326 -8.01 1.61 19.84
N LEU A 327 -9.23 1.86 19.36
CA LEU A 327 -9.87 1.06 18.31
C LEU A 327 -9.12 1.18 16.97
N TYR A 328 -8.63 2.37 16.63
CA TYR A 328 -7.78 2.60 15.47
C TYR A 328 -6.50 1.74 15.54
N THR A 329 -5.79 1.78 16.66
CA THR A 329 -4.58 0.98 16.85
C THR A 329 -4.89 -0.52 16.82
N LEU A 330 -6.00 -0.95 17.42
CA LEU A 330 -6.45 -2.34 17.41
C LEU A 330 -6.82 -2.81 15.98
N TYR A 331 -7.47 -1.94 15.19
CA TYR A 331 -7.77 -2.22 13.79
C TYR A 331 -6.50 -2.57 13.00
N TYR A 332 -5.45 -1.75 13.11
CA TYR A 332 -4.19 -1.99 12.40
C TYR A 332 -3.43 -3.23 12.92
N LEU A 333 -3.53 -3.53 14.19
CA LEU A 333 -2.97 -4.76 14.76
C LEU A 333 -3.64 -6.01 14.14
N VAL A 334 -4.96 -6.02 14.09
CA VAL A 334 -5.71 -7.14 13.50
C VAL A 334 -5.52 -7.20 11.98
N MET A 335 -5.39 -6.05 11.31
CA MET A 335 -5.05 -5.95 9.89
C MET A 335 -3.70 -6.61 9.60
N GLY A 336 -2.66 -6.35 10.40
CA GLY A 336 -1.36 -7.01 10.25
C GLY A 336 -1.44 -8.53 10.44
N CYS A 337 -2.29 -9.01 11.36
CA CYS A 337 -2.55 -10.45 11.50
C CYS A 337 -3.19 -11.03 10.23
N GLN A 338 -4.19 -10.36 9.69
CA GLN A 338 -4.94 -10.81 8.52
C GLN A 338 -4.07 -10.82 7.26
N ASP A 339 -3.29 -9.75 7.02
CA ASP A 339 -2.42 -9.63 5.84
C ASP A 339 -1.34 -10.71 5.80
N THR A 340 -0.77 -11.04 6.97
CA THR A 340 0.21 -12.12 7.08
C THR A 340 -0.40 -13.49 6.76
N MET A 341 -1.61 -13.76 7.25
CA MET A 341 -2.32 -15.01 6.94
C MET A 341 -2.70 -15.09 5.46
N ASP A 342 -3.17 -13.99 4.88
CA ASP A 342 -3.52 -13.91 3.47
C ASP A 342 -2.31 -14.21 2.58
N ALA A 343 -1.17 -13.56 2.84
CA ALA A 343 0.08 -13.79 2.12
C ALA A 343 0.55 -15.25 2.25
N MET A 344 0.47 -15.85 3.44
CA MET A 344 0.83 -17.25 3.65
C MET A 344 -0.09 -18.22 2.91
N LEU A 345 -1.41 -17.99 2.95
CA LEU A 345 -2.39 -18.81 2.25
C LEU A 345 -2.18 -18.73 0.73
N LEU A 346 -1.97 -17.54 0.19
CA LEU A 346 -1.71 -17.35 -1.23
C LEU A 346 -0.41 -18.07 -1.65
N GLN A 347 0.69 -17.80 -0.95
CA GLN A 347 2.01 -18.32 -1.33
C GLN A 347 2.11 -19.84 -1.18
N SER A 348 1.48 -20.42 -0.15
CA SER A 348 1.52 -21.88 0.06
C SER A 348 0.63 -22.67 -0.90
N ASN A 349 -0.35 -22.04 -1.55
CA ASN A 349 -1.26 -22.68 -2.49
C ASN A 349 -1.02 -22.31 -3.96
N ALA A 350 -0.15 -21.33 -4.22
CA ALA A 350 0.25 -20.94 -5.56
C ALA A 350 1.35 -21.87 -6.11
N LEU A 351 1.22 -22.30 -7.37
CA LEU A 351 2.30 -22.96 -8.09
C LEU A 351 3.47 -21.98 -8.26
N ASP A 352 4.71 -22.44 -8.12
CA ASP A 352 5.91 -21.58 -8.16
C ASP A 352 5.96 -20.72 -9.43
N GLU A 353 5.65 -21.31 -10.59
CA GLU A 353 5.64 -20.63 -11.89
C GLU A 353 4.59 -19.52 -12.00
N MET A 354 3.49 -19.59 -11.24
CA MET A 354 2.36 -18.67 -11.31
C MET A 354 2.28 -17.73 -10.09
N ARG A 355 3.15 -17.89 -9.09
CA ARG A 355 3.11 -17.16 -7.82
C ARG A 355 3.16 -15.65 -8.04
N GLY A 356 4.09 -15.16 -8.86
CA GLY A 356 4.21 -13.72 -9.16
C GLY A 356 2.96 -13.18 -9.87
N THR A 357 2.42 -13.92 -10.85
CA THR A 357 1.20 -13.51 -11.55
C THR A 357 -0.02 -13.47 -10.62
N LEU A 358 -0.14 -14.45 -9.71
CA LEU A 358 -1.23 -14.47 -8.72
C LEU A 358 -1.13 -13.30 -7.74
N MET A 359 0.06 -12.93 -7.30
CA MET A 359 0.28 -11.74 -6.46
C MET A 359 -0.11 -10.45 -7.19
N SER A 360 0.19 -10.35 -8.49
CA SER A 360 -0.23 -9.21 -9.31
C SER A 360 -1.76 -9.16 -9.47
N VAL A 361 -2.40 -10.30 -9.70
CA VAL A 361 -3.89 -10.40 -9.77
C VAL A 361 -4.51 -10.01 -8.43
N GLN A 362 -3.93 -10.42 -7.31
CA GLN A 362 -4.39 -10.06 -5.97
C GLN A 362 -4.26 -8.55 -5.72
N SER A 363 -3.11 -7.96 -6.08
CA SER A 363 -2.89 -6.50 -5.98
C SER A 363 -3.90 -5.72 -6.81
N PHE A 364 -4.16 -6.17 -8.04
CA PHE A 364 -5.20 -5.59 -8.90
C PHE A 364 -6.59 -5.71 -8.27
N ALA A 365 -6.93 -6.87 -7.70
CA ALA A 365 -8.20 -7.11 -7.02
C ALA A 365 -8.40 -6.17 -5.83
N LEU A 366 -7.36 -5.97 -5.03
CA LEU A 366 -7.35 -5.03 -3.90
C LEU A 366 -7.59 -3.58 -4.37
N ARG A 367 -6.90 -3.14 -5.41
CA ARG A 367 -7.07 -1.79 -5.98
C ARG A 367 -8.47 -1.58 -6.58
N LEU A 368 -9.01 -2.61 -7.24
CA LEU A 368 -10.38 -2.59 -7.77
C LEU A 368 -11.40 -2.41 -6.64
N GLY A 369 -11.24 -3.15 -5.54
CA GLY A 369 -12.04 -2.96 -4.33
C GLY A 369 -11.95 -1.53 -3.79
N GLY A 370 -10.73 -0.99 -3.70
CA GLY A 370 -10.49 0.39 -3.29
C GLY A 370 -11.18 1.42 -4.20
N LEU A 371 -11.10 1.24 -5.50
CA LEU A 371 -11.78 2.13 -6.47
C LEU A 371 -13.30 2.14 -6.26
N VAL A 372 -13.91 0.95 -6.15
CA VAL A 372 -15.36 0.84 -5.91
C VAL A 372 -15.73 1.48 -4.57
N SER A 373 -14.90 1.31 -3.54
CA SER A 373 -15.07 1.98 -2.25
C SER A 373 -15.08 3.50 -2.38
N GLN A 374 -14.17 4.09 -3.17
CA GLN A 374 -14.11 5.54 -3.35
C GLN A 374 -15.33 6.10 -4.08
N LEU A 375 -15.85 5.39 -5.07
CA LEU A 375 -17.11 5.77 -5.73
C LEU A 375 -18.30 5.75 -4.77
N LEU A 376 -18.41 4.69 -3.95
CA LEU A 376 -19.42 4.62 -2.89
C LEU A 376 -19.23 5.71 -1.84
N SER A 377 -18.00 5.91 -1.39
CA SER A 377 -17.66 6.94 -0.39
C SER A 377 -18.03 8.34 -0.88
N ALA A 378 -17.78 8.65 -2.16
CA ALA A 378 -18.17 9.92 -2.76
C ALA A 378 -19.68 10.14 -2.69
N ALA A 379 -20.48 9.12 -2.99
CA ALA A 379 -21.93 9.19 -2.92
C ALA A 379 -22.45 9.28 -1.48
N VAL A 380 -21.90 8.48 -0.57
CA VAL A 380 -22.33 8.46 0.84
C VAL A 380 -21.96 9.77 1.54
N LEU A 381 -20.73 10.26 1.36
CA LEU A 381 -20.23 11.46 2.03
C LEU A 381 -20.81 12.77 1.47
N ALA A 382 -21.50 12.71 0.34
CA ALA A 382 -22.27 13.86 -0.17
C ALA A 382 -23.49 14.17 0.70
N PHE A 383 -24.05 13.16 1.41
CA PHE A 383 -25.31 13.30 2.15
C PHE A 383 -25.20 12.82 3.60
N LEU A 384 -24.25 11.94 3.89
CA LEU A 384 -24.12 11.26 5.18
C LEU A 384 -22.68 11.43 5.73
N GLY A 385 -22.53 11.17 7.01
CA GLY A 385 -21.23 11.34 7.69
C GLY A 385 -20.32 10.10 7.61
N ILE A 386 -19.08 10.26 8.06
CA ILE A 386 -18.04 9.21 8.11
C ILE A 386 -18.51 7.99 8.93
N PRO A 387 -19.18 8.11 10.10
CA PRO A 387 -19.64 6.94 10.85
C PRO A 387 -20.59 6.05 10.06
N VAL A 388 -21.51 6.64 9.28
CA VAL A 388 -22.45 5.88 8.43
C VAL A 388 -21.69 5.16 7.31
N LEU A 389 -20.73 5.83 6.67
CA LEU A 389 -19.85 5.20 5.69
C LEU A 389 -19.16 3.97 6.29
N TRP A 390 -18.56 4.10 7.48
CA TRP A 390 -17.85 2.98 8.13
C TRP A 390 -18.77 1.82 8.49
N LEU A 391 -20.01 2.08 8.89
CA LEU A 391 -21.00 1.02 9.12
C LEU A 391 -21.34 0.27 7.84
N LEU A 392 -21.50 0.98 6.71
CA LEU A 392 -21.73 0.36 5.39
C LEU A 392 -20.52 -0.47 4.95
N LEU A 393 -19.30 0.06 5.10
CA LEU A 393 -18.07 -0.67 4.77
C LEU A 393 -17.92 -1.93 5.65
N ALA A 394 -18.20 -1.83 6.95
CA ALA A 394 -18.16 -2.97 7.86
C ALA A 394 -19.21 -4.04 7.50
N ALA A 395 -20.41 -3.63 7.10
CA ALA A 395 -21.44 -4.56 6.63
C ALA A 395 -20.98 -5.32 5.38
N VAL A 396 -20.43 -4.62 4.38
CA VAL A 396 -19.88 -5.25 3.16
C VAL A 396 -18.71 -6.19 3.52
N PHE A 397 -17.86 -5.77 4.47
CA PHE A 397 -16.74 -6.59 4.92
C PHE A 397 -17.19 -7.87 5.62
N LEU A 398 -18.22 -7.80 6.46
CA LEU A 398 -18.82 -8.96 7.12
C LEU A 398 -19.46 -9.90 6.11
N LEU A 399 -20.26 -9.38 5.18
CA LEU A 399 -20.92 -10.17 4.14
C LEU A 399 -19.89 -10.85 3.23
N GLY A 400 -18.90 -10.12 2.76
CA GLY A 400 -17.83 -10.66 1.92
C GLY A 400 -16.96 -11.69 2.65
N SER A 401 -16.66 -11.48 3.92
CA SER A 401 -15.89 -12.44 4.74
C SER A 401 -16.71 -13.70 5.05
N SER A 402 -18.01 -13.56 5.30
CA SER A 402 -18.92 -14.68 5.48
C SER A 402 -19.04 -15.49 4.19
N PHE A 403 -19.16 -14.81 3.04
CA PHE A 403 -19.17 -15.46 1.74
C PHE A 403 -17.87 -16.26 1.49
N CYS A 404 -16.70 -15.71 1.81
CA CYS A 404 -15.43 -16.43 1.74
C CYS A 404 -15.45 -17.72 2.59
N GLY A 405 -15.97 -17.65 3.80
CA GLY A 405 -16.10 -18.81 4.70
C GLY A 405 -17.05 -19.89 4.17
N ILE A 406 -18.21 -19.49 3.66
CA ILE A 406 -19.20 -20.40 3.06
C ILE A 406 -18.63 -21.03 1.79
N TYR A 407 -18.03 -20.23 0.90
CA TYR A 407 -17.43 -20.71 -0.34
C TYR A 407 -16.34 -21.75 -0.07
N TYR A 408 -15.44 -21.49 0.89
CA TYR A 408 -14.41 -22.44 1.27
C TYR A 408 -15.01 -23.77 1.75
N ARG A 409 -15.96 -23.72 2.68
CA ARG A 409 -16.60 -24.93 3.22
C ARG A 409 -17.31 -25.76 2.13
N SER A 410 -18.03 -25.12 1.22
CA SER A 410 -18.77 -25.79 0.15
C SER A 410 -17.85 -26.50 -0.85
N ARG A 411 -16.67 -25.93 -1.13
CA ARG A 411 -15.73 -26.49 -2.12
C ARG A 411 -14.74 -27.47 -1.50
N ALA A 412 -14.24 -27.21 -0.28
CA ALA A 412 -13.34 -28.11 0.43
C ALA A 412 -14.02 -29.44 0.78
N GLY A 413 -15.33 -29.43 1.12
CA GLY A 413 -16.11 -30.64 1.34
C GLY A 413 -16.28 -31.54 0.10
N ASN A 414 -16.19 -30.96 -1.10
CA ASN A 414 -16.32 -31.72 -2.35
C ASN A 414 -14.98 -32.32 -2.82
N VAL A 415 -13.84 -31.78 -2.39
CA VAL A 415 -12.49 -32.31 -2.72
C VAL A 415 -12.20 -33.59 -1.93
N HIS A 416 -12.70 -33.72 -0.70
CA HIS A 416 -12.54 -34.94 0.11
C HIS A 416 -13.54 -36.09 -0.24
N LYS A 417 -14.51 -35.82 -1.15
CA LYS A 417 -15.47 -36.84 -1.61
C LYS A 417 -15.14 -37.47 -2.97
N LYS A 418 -14.09 -36.99 -3.63
CA LYS A 418 -13.47 -37.57 -4.83
C LYS A 418 -12.13 -38.19 -4.50
#